data_9e0ceaafb966181a86a8119cbf75b062
#
_entry.id   9e0ceaafb966181a86a8119cbf75b062
#
_cell.length_a   1.000
_cell.length_b   1.000
_cell.length_c   1.000
_cell.angle_alpha   90.00
_cell.angle_beta   90.00
_cell.angle_gamma   90.00
#
_symmetry.space_group_name_H-M   'P 1'
#
loop_
_entity.id
_entity.type
_entity.pdbx_description
1 polymer ?
#
loop_
_entity_poly.entity_id
_entity_poly.type
_entity_poly.pdbx_seq_one_letter_code
_entity_poly.pdbx_strand_id
1 'polypeptide(L)'
;GEERMVMTPWSKEPMPFTQAAEFGTQKVIHDHSTVGVVVTTDGSFGELERGVYLEAEERTIRELKEIGKAFVVLVNSIHPYSEETINVVQEIRDKYDVEVMAVNASQLRKEDILEIMERILRAFPVSQIEFNLPKWVEMLPNSHWLKAELFEKVRQILAGIARISDVTREHFQVDSDMIKEFHIRKIGMENGKVLIDTLFDDTKYYQILSLSLIHISEPTRP
;
A
#
# COMPACT_ATOMS: atom_id res chain seq x y z
N GLY A 1 -17.40 -39.75 10.91
CA GLY A 1 -17.05 -40.15 9.56
C GLY A 1 -15.56 -40.30 9.46
N GLU A 2 -15.08 -41.35 8.81
CA GLU A 2 -13.64 -41.57 8.62
C GLU A 2 -13.05 -40.44 7.79
N GLU A 3 -11.99 -39.82 8.29
CA GLU A 3 -11.27 -38.75 7.60
C GLU A 3 -10.56 -39.37 6.37
N ARG A 4 -10.91 -38.89 5.18
CA ARG A 4 -10.31 -39.36 3.92
C ARG A 4 -8.84 -39.02 3.85
N MET A 5 -7.97 -40.03 3.82
CA MET A 5 -6.53 -39.87 3.62
C MET A 5 -6.21 -39.69 2.14
N VAL A 6 -5.32 -38.75 1.82
CA VAL A 6 -4.90 -38.44 0.44
C VAL A 6 -3.36 -38.31 0.35
N MET A 7 -2.82 -38.68 -0.79
CA MET A 7 -1.43 -38.42 -1.13
C MET A 7 -1.30 -37.06 -1.81
N THR A 8 -0.29 -36.31 -1.46
CA THR A 8 0.01 -35.03 -2.10
C THR A 8 1.40 -35.04 -2.72
N PRO A 9 1.68 -34.23 -3.75
CA PRO A 9 3.02 -34.11 -4.34
C PRO A 9 4.09 -33.63 -3.36
N TRP A 10 3.68 -33.07 -2.22
CA TRP A 10 4.54 -32.42 -1.24
C TRP A 10 4.83 -33.27 0.00
N SER A 11 4.13 -34.40 0.16
CA SER A 11 4.30 -35.31 1.28
C SER A 11 4.51 -36.75 0.80
N LYS A 12 5.47 -37.44 1.42
CA LYS A 12 5.73 -38.85 1.16
C LYS A 12 4.77 -39.79 1.90
N GLU A 13 4.00 -39.24 2.84
CA GLU A 13 3.05 -39.98 3.65
C GLU A 13 1.61 -39.49 3.37
N PRO A 14 0.60 -40.38 3.42
CA PRO A 14 -0.79 -39.98 3.32
C PRO A 14 -1.15 -39.05 4.48
N MET A 15 -1.93 -38.00 4.19
CA MET A 15 -2.43 -37.06 5.19
C MET A 15 -3.95 -36.85 5.05
N PRO A 16 -4.64 -36.38 6.12
CA PRO A 16 -6.05 -36.05 6.04
C PRO A 16 -6.35 -35.04 4.93
N PHE A 17 -7.46 -35.21 4.21
CA PHE A 17 -7.85 -34.35 3.09
C PHE A 17 -7.94 -32.87 3.49
N THR A 18 -8.48 -32.57 4.68
CA THR A 18 -8.56 -31.21 5.21
C THR A 18 -7.17 -30.58 5.35
N GLN A 19 -6.22 -31.31 5.91
CA GLN A 19 -4.84 -30.88 6.07
C GLN A 19 -4.11 -30.72 4.71
N ALA A 20 -4.35 -31.65 3.78
CA ALA A 20 -3.83 -31.56 2.42
C ALA A 20 -4.34 -30.36 1.66
N ALA A 21 -5.63 -30.03 1.80
CA ALA A 21 -6.23 -28.86 1.19
C ALA A 21 -5.66 -27.56 1.77
N GLU A 22 -5.51 -27.48 3.09
CA GLU A 22 -4.91 -26.33 3.76
C GLU A 22 -3.45 -26.10 3.33
N PHE A 23 -2.65 -27.17 3.35
CA PHE A 23 -1.25 -27.14 2.91
C PHE A 23 -1.11 -26.76 1.42
N GLY A 24 -1.98 -27.29 0.56
CA GLY A 24 -2.04 -26.93 -0.86
C GLY A 24 -2.38 -25.47 -1.08
N THR A 25 -3.36 -24.94 -0.33
CA THR A 25 -3.74 -23.52 -0.39
C THR A 25 -2.59 -22.61 0.04
N GLN A 26 -1.95 -22.94 1.17
CA GLN A 26 -0.78 -22.18 1.63
C GLN A 26 0.35 -22.18 0.59
N LYS A 27 0.65 -23.31 -0.02
CA LYS A 27 1.66 -23.43 -1.08
C LYS A 27 1.32 -22.56 -2.30
N VAL A 28 0.08 -22.56 -2.76
CA VAL A 28 -0.38 -21.71 -3.87
C VAL A 28 -0.22 -20.24 -3.50
N ILE A 29 -0.64 -19.85 -2.31
CA ILE A 29 -0.53 -18.47 -1.84
C ILE A 29 0.94 -18.06 -1.77
N HIS A 30 1.81 -18.86 -1.16
CA HIS A 30 3.22 -18.52 -0.97
C HIS A 30 4.03 -18.50 -2.28
N ASP A 31 3.93 -19.58 -3.06
CA ASP A 31 4.90 -19.86 -4.11
C ASP A 31 4.41 -19.42 -5.50
N HIS A 32 3.09 -19.34 -5.71
CA HIS A 32 2.52 -19.19 -7.05
C HIS A 32 1.63 -17.97 -7.25
N SER A 33 1.15 -17.33 -6.18
CA SER A 33 0.32 -16.14 -6.32
C SER A 33 1.14 -14.86 -6.23
N THR A 34 0.82 -13.89 -7.08
CA THR A 34 1.37 -12.51 -7.01
C THR A 34 0.49 -11.63 -6.13
N VAL A 35 -0.82 -11.88 -6.11
CA VAL A 35 -1.82 -11.11 -5.39
C VAL A 35 -2.90 -12.03 -4.82
N GLY A 36 -3.48 -11.66 -3.71
CA GLY A 36 -4.62 -12.34 -3.08
C GLY A 36 -5.93 -11.60 -3.34
N VAL A 37 -7.01 -12.37 -3.45
CA VAL A 37 -8.38 -11.84 -3.41
C VAL A 37 -9.12 -12.63 -2.34
N VAL A 38 -9.42 -11.98 -1.21
CA VAL A 38 -10.23 -12.56 -0.14
C VAL A 38 -11.70 -12.27 -0.45
N VAL A 39 -12.51 -13.27 -0.53
CA VAL A 39 -13.96 -13.12 -0.71
C VAL A 39 -14.68 -13.47 0.57
N THR A 40 -15.39 -12.51 1.12
CA THR A 40 -16.29 -12.66 2.27
C THR A 40 -17.70 -12.23 1.89
N THR A 41 -18.63 -12.18 2.82
CA THR A 41 -20.03 -11.79 2.56
C THR A 41 -20.57 -10.92 3.69
N ASP A 42 -21.59 -10.14 3.36
CA ASP A 42 -22.42 -9.43 4.34
C ASP A 42 -23.55 -10.32 4.94
N GLY A 43 -23.62 -11.60 4.52
CA GLY A 43 -24.66 -12.53 4.93
C GLY A 43 -25.89 -12.53 4.01
N SER A 44 -25.93 -11.70 2.97
CA SER A 44 -27.05 -11.63 2.03
C SER A 44 -27.05 -12.79 1.02
N PHE A 45 -25.93 -13.47 0.84
CA PHE A 45 -25.81 -14.66 0.00
C PHE A 45 -25.84 -15.95 0.83
N GLY A 46 -26.70 -16.88 0.41
CA GLY A 46 -26.77 -18.22 1.03
C GLY A 46 -27.66 -18.25 2.28
N GLU A 47 -27.50 -19.33 3.05
CA GLU A 47 -28.31 -19.60 4.25
C GLU A 47 -27.60 -19.28 5.56
N LEU A 48 -26.30 -18.90 5.48
CA LEU A 48 -25.48 -18.66 6.64
C LEU A 48 -25.34 -17.14 6.91
N GLU A 49 -25.54 -16.76 8.15
CA GLU A 49 -25.34 -15.39 8.61
C GLU A 49 -23.86 -15.00 8.58
N ARG A 50 -23.58 -13.70 8.43
CA ARG A 50 -22.21 -13.13 8.41
C ARG A 50 -21.33 -13.60 9.57
N GLY A 51 -21.91 -13.77 10.78
CA GLY A 51 -21.17 -14.19 11.97
C GLY A 51 -20.37 -15.48 11.82
N VAL A 52 -20.85 -16.41 10.98
CA VAL A 52 -20.19 -17.70 10.73
C VAL A 52 -18.86 -17.54 9.97
N TYR A 53 -18.73 -16.48 9.18
CA TYR A 53 -17.55 -16.24 8.33
C TYR A 53 -16.45 -15.45 9.02
N LEU A 54 -16.72 -14.75 10.12
CA LEU A 54 -15.81 -13.80 10.76
C LEU A 54 -14.47 -14.42 11.18
N GLU A 55 -14.49 -15.62 11.75
CA GLU A 55 -13.26 -16.30 12.19
C GLU A 55 -12.37 -16.67 11.00
N ALA A 56 -12.97 -17.21 9.92
CA ALA A 56 -12.24 -17.58 8.71
C ALA A 56 -11.71 -16.33 7.97
N GLU A 57 -12.52 -15.26 7.92
CA GLU A 57 -12.14 -13.97 7.36
C GLU A 57 -10.91 -13.39 8.08
N GLU A 58 -10.97 -13.31 9.41
CA GLU A 58 -9.87 -12.78 10.22
C GLU A 58 -8.59 -13.60 10.05
N ARG A 59 -8.70 -14.94 10.10
CA ARG A 59 -7.56 -15.83 9.92
C ARG A 59 -6.91 -15.62 8.55
N THR A 60 -7.70 -15.60 7.47
CA THR A 60 -7.20 -15.45 6.10
C THR A 60 -6.53 -14.09 5.89
N ILE A 61 -7.14 -13.01 6.37
CA ILE A 61 -6.57 -11.65 6.28
C ILE A 61 -5.24 -11.59 7.03
N ARG A 62 -5.18 -12.15 8.25
CA ARG A 62 -3.96 -12.18 9.06
C ARG A 62 -2.84 -12.95 8.35
N GLU A 63 -3.12 -14.14 7.84
CA GLU A 63 -2.14 -14.95 7.10
C GLU A 63 -1.57 -14.21 5.89
N LEU A 64 -2.42 -13.54 5.09
CA LEU A 64 -1.97 -12.77 3.93
C LEU A 64 -1.10 -11.58 4.32
N LYS A 65 -1.41 -10.91 5.43
CA LYS A 65 -0.58 -9.83 5.98
C LYS A 65 0.78 -10.33 6.46
N GLU A 66 0.83 -11.45 7.16
CA GLU A 66 2.07 -12.07 7.65
C GLU A 66 3.00 -12.48 6.50
N ILE A 67 2.43 -12.95 5.40
CA ILE A 67 3.17 -13.30 4.19
C ILE A 67 3.65 -12.04 3.42
N GLY A 68 3.06 -10.88 3.68
CA GLY A 68 3.36 -9.62 2.98
C GLY A 68 2.83 -9.58 1.54
N LYS A 69 1.82 -10.38 1.21
CA LYS A 69 1.17 -10.35 -0.11
C LYS A 69 0.26 -9.14 -0.25
N ALA A 70 0.30 -8.52 -1.42
CA ALA A 70 -0.74 -7.56 -1.80
C ALA A 70 -2.06 -8.30 -1.99
N PHE A 71 -3.14 -7.82 -1.37
CA PHE A 71 -4.47 -8.41 -1.51
C PHE A 71 -5.58 -7.37 -1.36
N VAL A 72 -6.76 -7.74 -1.86
CA VAL A 72 -8.00 -6.99 -1.69
C VAL A 72 -9.06 -7.88 -1.07
N VAL A 73 -9.94 -7.30 -0.27
CA VAL A 73 -11.10 -7.99 0.31
C VAL A 73 -12.34 -7.59 -0.48
N LEU A 74 -13.08 -8.57 -0.99
CA LEU A 74 -14.36 -8.39 -1.65
C LEU A 74 -15.47 -8.86 -0.73
N VAL A 75 -16.39 -7.96 -0.38
CA VAL A 75 -17.62 -8.28 0.33
C VAL A 75 -18.70 -8.63 -0.71
N ASN A 76 -18.98 -9.91 -0.87
CA ASN A 76 -20.03 -10.35 -1.79
C ASN A 76 -21.41 -10.08 -1.18
N SER A 77 -22.22 -9.27 -1.86
CA SER A 77 -23.55 -8.85 -1.43
C SER A 77 -24.53 -8.86 -2.59
N ILE A 78 -25.79 -9.20 -2.30
CA ILE A 78 -26.90 -9.01 -3.24
C ILE A 78 -27.16 -7.51 -3.49
N HIS A 79 -26.89 -6.68 -2.45
CA HIS A 79 -27.10 -5.23 -2.47
C HIS A 79 -25.82 -4.47 -2.12
N PRO A 80 -24.78 -4.46 -2.99
CA PRO A 80 -23.45 -3.93 -2.66
C PRO A 80 -23.43 -2.43 -2.29
N TYR A 81 -24.49 -1.69 -2.58
CA TYR A 81 -24.64 -0.28 -2.28
C TYR A 81 -25.60 0.01 -1.12
N SER A 82 -26.08 -1.02 -0.42
CA SER A 82 -26.90 -0.82 0.78
C SER A 82 -26.08 -0.27 1.95
N GLU A 83 -26.73 0.42 2.87
CA GLU A 83 -26.09 0.97 4.06
C GLU A 83 -25.47 -0.13 4.91
N GLU A 84 -26.15 -1.26 5.05
CA GLU A 84 -25.66 -2.42 5.80
C GLU A 84 -24.35 -2.96 5.20
N THR A 85 -24.29 -3.11 3.87
CA THR A 85 -23.07 -3.60 3.20
C THR A 85 -21.94 -2.59 3.28
N ILE A 86 -22.22 -1.29 3.15
CA ILE A 86 -21.24 -0.20 3.30
C ILE A 86 -20.65 -0.22 4.70
N ASN A 87 -21.46 -0.44 5.74
CA ASN A 87 -20.99 -0.54 7.13
C ASN A 87 -20.05 -1.75 7.30
N VAL A 88 -20.36 -2.91 6.71
CA VAL A 88 -19.49 -4.08 6.72
C VAL A 88 -18.15 -3.79 6.03
N VAL A 89 -18.16 -3.13 4.89
CA VAL A 89 -16.94 -2.71 4.18
C VAL A 89 -16.09 -1.79 5.05
N GLN A 90 -16.72 -0.82 5.73
CA GLN A 90 -16.02 0.11 6.60
C GLN A 90 -15.45 -0.59 7.84
N GLU A 91 -16.21 -1.49 8.47
CA GLU A 91 -15.76 -2.30 9.62
C GLU A 91 -14.48 -3.10 9.29
N ILE A 92 -14.46 -3.80 8.13
CA ILE A 92 -13.31 -4.58 7.70
C ILE A 92 -12.11 -3.66 7.42
N ARG A 93 -12.35 -2.52 6.76
CA ARG A 93 -11.30 -1.54 6.45
C ARG A 93 -10.66 -0.99 7.71
N ASP A 94 -11.47 -0.55 8.67
CA ASP A 94 -10.99 0.06 9.91
C ASP A 94 -10.29 -0.96 10.81
N LYS A 95 -10.83 -2.18 10.86
CA LYS A 95 -10.27 -3.25 11.70
C LYS A 95 -8.93 -3.77 11.19
N TYR A 96 -8.82 -3.92 9.86
CA TYR A 96 -7.66 -4.62 9.27
C TYR A 96 -6.73 -3.70 8.47
N ASP A 97 -7.08 -2.44 8.24
CA ASP A 97 -6.30 -1.53 7.38
C ASP A 97 -5.94 -2.19 6.04
N VAL A 98 -6.95 -2.52 5.24
CA VAL A 98 -6.83 -3.21 3.94
C VAL A 98 -7.77 -2.59 2.91
N GLU A 99 -7.46 -2.82 1.62
CA GLU A 99 -8.37 -2.43 0.54
C GLU A 99 -9.59 -3.35 0.53
N VAL A 100 -10.78 -2.76 0.64
CA VAL A 100 -12.07 -3.48 0.71
C VAL A 100 -13.06 -2.85 -0.26
N MET A 101 -13.83 -3.66 -0.98
CA MET A 101 -14.99 -3.20 -1.74
C MET A 101 -16.13 -4.21 -1.71
N ALA A 102 -17.36 -3.70 -1.81
CA ALA A 102 -18.55 -4.54 -2.00
C ALA A 102 -18.77 -4.82 -3.48
N VAL A 103 -19.15 -6.05 -3.80
CA VAL A 103 -19.48 -6.48 -5.16
C VAL A 103 -20.65 -7.44 -5.14
N ASN A 104 -21.40 -7.53 -6.23
CA ASN A 104 -22.28 -8.66 -6.50
C ASN A 104 -21.56 -9.61 -7.46
N ALA A 105 -20.96 -10.67 -6.93
CA ALA A 105 -20.17 -11.61 -7.72
C ALA A 105 -20.97 -12.34 -8.80
N SER A 106 -22.30 -12.46 -8.65
CA SER A 106 -23.19 -13.04 -9.65
C SER A 106 -23.49 -12.09 -10.83
N GLN A 107 -23.24 -10.80 -10.66
CA GLN A 107 -23.59 -9.74 -11.62
C GLN A 107 -22.44 -8.78 -11.86
N LEU A 108 -21.19 -9.27 -11.83
CA LEU A 108 -20.01 -8.45 -12.09
C LEU A 108 -20.05 -7.86 -13.49
N ARG A 109 -19.96 -6.53 -13.56
CA ARG A 109 -19.84 -5.77 -14.78
C ARG A 109 -18.36 -5.50 -15.08
N LYS A 110 -18.07 -5.04 -16.27
CA LYS A 110 -16.71 -4.65 -16.66
C LYS A 110 -16.13 -3.57 -15.75
N GLU A 111 -16.95 -2.62 -15.36
CA GLU A 111 -16.57 -1.52 -14.47
C GLU A 111 -16.17 -2.05 -13.08
N ASP A 112 -16.92 -3.00 -12.54
CA ASP A 112 -16.62 -3.63 -11.25
C ASP A 112 -15.27 -4.37 -11.30
N ILE A 113 -15.00 -5.08 -12.40
CA ILE A 113 -13.72 -5.77 -12.61
C ILE A 113 -12.55 -4.78 -12.70
N LEU A 114 -12.72 -3.67 -13.41
CA LEU A 114 -11.69 -2.63 -13.51
C LEU A 114 -11.41 -2.00 -12.15
N GLU A 115 -12.45 -1.75 -11.35
CA GLU A 115 -12.28 -1.21 -10.00
C GLU A 115 -11.58 -2.21 -9.07
N ILE A 116 -11.90 -3.52 -9.15
CA ILE A 116 -11.17 -4.57 -8.41
C ILE A 116 -9.68 -4.54 -8.79
N MET A 117 -9.37 -4.49 -10.08
CA MET A 117 -7.99 -4.45 -10.56
C MET A 117 -7.25 -3.20 -10.07
N GLU A 118 -7.90 -2.03 -10.08
CA GLU A 118 -7.32 -0.80 -9.55
C GLU A 118 -7.00 -0.93 -8.07
N ARG A 119 -7.93 -1.45 -7.25
CA ARG A 119 -7.73 -1.67 -5.81
C ARG A 119 -6.60 -2.66 -5.53
N ILE A 120 -6.50 -3.72 -6.34
CA ILE A 120 -5.38 -4.65 -6.26
C ILE A 120 -4.05 -3.92 -6.49
N LEU A 121 -3.97 -3.08 -7.54
CA LEU A 121 -2.76 -2.32 -7.84
C LEU A 121 -2.39 -1.35 -6.71
N ARG A 122 -3.38 -0.73 -6.07
CA ARG A 122 -3.18 0.16 -4.92
C ARG A 122 -2.68 -0.56 -3.67
N ALA A 123 -2.99 -1.86 -3.52
CA ALA A 123 -2.51 -2.68 -2.42
C ALA A 123 -1.04 -3.11 -2.55
N PHE A 124 -0.41 -2.92 -3.72
CA PHE A 124 1.00 -3.26 -3.92
C PHE A 124 1.92 -2.39 -3.06
N PRO A 125 3.04 -2.98 -2.58
CA PRO A 125 4.03 -2.22 -1.83
C PRO A 125 4.74 -1.18 -2.71
N VAL A 126 5.09 -0.06 -2.13
CA VAL A 126 6.01 0.90 -2.75
C VAL A 126 7.42 0.32 -2.69
N SER A 127 8.04 0.14 -3.85
CA SER A 127 9.39 -0.42 -3.97
C SER A 127 10.48 0.64 -3.91
N GLN A 128 10.19 1.84 -4.41
CA GLN A 128 11.16 2.93 -4.53
C GLN A 128 10.43 4.28 -4.61
N ILE A 129 10.94 5.26 -3.88
CA ILE A 129 10.52 6.66 -4.02
C ILE A 129 11.74 7.48 -4.43
N GLU A 130 11.63 8.17 -5.55
CA GLU A 130 12.66 9.05 -6.08
C GLU A 130 12.22 10.50 -5.93
N PHE A 131 13.05 11.31 -5.26
CA PHE A 131 12.85 12.75 -5.12
C PHE A 131 13.76 13.48 -6.10
N ASN A 132 13.16 14.16 -7.08
CA ASN A 132 13.88 15.03 -7.98
C ASN A 132 14.11 16.37 -7.31
N LEU A 133 15.36 16.76 -7.23
CA LEU A 133 15.78 18.02 -6.64
C LEU A 133 16.27 18.99 -7.74
N PRO A 134 16.09 20.31 -7.56
CA PRO A 134 16.77 21.29 -8.39
C PRO A 134 18.30 21.15 -8.29
N LYS A 135 19.01 21.30 -9.39
CA LYS A 135 20.48 21.14 -9.45
C LYS A 135 21.22 21.97 -8.40
N TRP A 136 20.75 23.17 -8.12
CA TRP A 136 21.37 24.03 -7.12
C TRP A 136 21.31 23.44 -5.70
N VAL A 137 20.25 22.71 -5.36
CA VAL A 137 20.14 22.01 -4.07
C VAL A 137 21.11 20.82 -4.04
N GLU A 138 21.22 20.09 -5.14
CA GLU A 138 22.16 18.96 -5.25
C GLU A 138 23.61 19.42 -5.04
N MET A 139 23.97 20.59 -5.57
CA MET A 139 25.30 21.16 -5.47
C MET A 139 25.67 21.71 -4.07
N LEU A 140 24.71 21.91 -3.18
CA LEU A 140 25.00 22.37 -1.81
C LEU A 140 25.82 21.30 -1.06
N PRO A 141 26.70 21.70 -0.15
CA PRO A 141 27.44 20.79 0.73
C PRO A 141 26.45 19.86 1.53
N ASN A 142 26.87 18.65 1.82
CA ASN A 142 26.02 17.72 2.59
C ASN A 142 25.73 18.22 4.02
N SER A 143 26.59 19.07 4.56
CA SER A 143 26.40 19.72 5.87
C SER A 143 25.50 20.95 5.82
N HIS A 144 24.99 21.33 4.65
CA HIS A 144 24.14 22.51 4.53
C HIS A 144 22.78 22.28 5.22
N TRP A 145 22.33 23.25 6.02
CA TRP A 145 21.12 23.16 6.81
C TRP A 145 19.87 22.82 5.99
N LEU A 146 19.76 23.35 4.75
CA LEU A 146 18.63 23.05 3.84
C LEU A 146 18.57 21.56 3.47
N LYS A 147 19.73 20.91 3.27
CA LYS A 147 19.74 19.45 3.04
C LYS A 147 19.32 18.68 4.29
N ALA A 148 19.72 19.12 5.46
CA ALA A 148 19.31 18.51 6.73
C ALA A 148 17.79 18.61 6.92
N GLU A 149 17.21 19.79 6.68
CA GLU A 149 15.76 20.00 6.71
C GLU A 149 15.04 19.13 5.68
N LEU A 150 15.51 19.09 4.43
CA LEU A 150 14.95 18.25 3.37
C LEU A 150 14.95 16.78 3.77
N PHE A 151 16.06 16.24 4.26
CA PHE A 151 16.15 14.85 4.68
C PHE A 151 15.22 14.53 5.85
N GLU A 152 15.05 15.45 6.78
CA GLU A 152 14.10 15.26 7.89
C GLU A 152 12.66 15.21 7.38
N LYS A 153 12.25 16.13 6.49
CA LYS A 153 10.91 16.12 5.89
C LYS A 153 10.68 14.86 5.07
N VAL A 154 11.64 14.44 4.24
CA VAL A 154 11.57 13.19 3.48
C VAL A 154 11.41 11.99 4.41
N ARG A 155 12.17 11.93 5.52
CA ARG A 155 12.05 10.84 6.50
C ARG A 155 10.66 10.77 7.12
N GLN A 156 10.07 11.91 7.47
CA GLN A 156 8.71 12.00 8.02
C GLN A 156 7.67 11.48 7.02
N ILE A 157 7.78 11.87 5.75
CA ILE A 157 6.91 11.38 4.67
C ILE A 157 7.05 9.86 4.50
N LEU A 158 8.28 9.35 4.43
CA LEU A 158 8.53 7.93 4.19
C LEU A 158 8.03 7.03 5.34
N ALA A 159 7.98 7.54 6.57
CA ALA A 159 7.53 6.78 7.71
C ALA A 159 6.06 6.31 7.63
N GLY A 160 5.24 6.97 6.81
CA GLY A 160 3.82 6.63 6.62
C GLY A 160 3.50 5.92 5.31
N ILE A 161 4.49 5.61 4.46
CA ILE A 161 4.26 5.02 3.14
C ILE A 161 4.76 3.59 3.11
N ALA A 162 3.85 2.64 2.95
CA ALA A 162 4.14 1.23 2.72
C ALA A 162 3.60 0.73 1.38
N ARG A 163 2.42 1.18 1.00
CA ARG A 163 1.67 0.76 -0.19
C ARG A 163 1.43 1.92 -1.15
N ILE A 164 1.10 1.63 -2.39
CA ILE A 164 0.72 2.65 -3.39
C ILE A 164 -0.53 3.42 -2.93
N SER A 165 -1.46 2.79 -2.20
CA SER A 165 -2.62 3.46 -1.59
C SER A 165 -2.25 4.61 -0.64
N ASP A 166 -1.08 4.53 0.00
CA ASP A 166 -0.63 5.52 0.97
C ASP A 166 -0.04 6.77 0.27
N VAL A 167 0.24 6.68 -1.04
CA VAL A 167 0.79 7.77 -1.84
C VAL A 167 -0.30 8.76 -2.22
N THR A 168 -0.71 9.59 -1.27
CA THR A 168 -1.74 10.62 -1.45
C THR A 168 -1.14 12.03 -1.31
N ARG A 169 -1.80 13.03 -1.88
CA ARG A 169 -1.33 14.43 -1.78
C ARG A 169 -1.22 14.91 -0.34
N GLU A 170 -2.10 14.44 0.53
CA GLU A 170 -2.10 14.81 1.95
C GLU A 170 -0.82 14.34 2.66
N HIS A 171 -0.32 13.17 2.30
CA HIS A 171 0.91 12.61 2.86
C HIS A 171 2.16 13.42 2.49
N PHE A 172 2.11 14.15 1.37
CA PHE A 172 3.20 14.97 0.86
C PHE A 172 3.08 16.46 1.19
N GLN A 173 2.14 16.83 2.06
CA GLN A 173 2.08 18.17 2.60
C GLN A 173 3.29 18.43 3.50
N VAL A 174 3.91 19.60 3.33
CA VAL A 174 5.09 19.98 4.08
C VAL A 174 4.89 21.38 4.66
N ASP A 175 5.22 21.50 5.94
CA ASP A 175 5.35 22.81 6.60
C ASP A 175 6.83 23.18 6.64
N SER A 176 7.25 24.03 5.72
CA SER A 176 8.61 24.51 5.54
C SER A 176 8.62 25.88 4.90
N ASP A 177 9.52 26.73 5.35
CA ASP A 177 9.72 28.05 4.77
C ASP A 177 10.41 28.00 3.40
N MET A 178 11.09 26.91 3.08
CA MET A 178 11.94 26.74 1.90
C MET A 178 11.36 25.77 0.89
N ILE A 179 10.79 24.66 1.35
CA ILE A 179 10.18 23.66 0.51
C ILE A 179 8.71 24.03 0.32
N LYS A 180 8.37 24.41 -0.90
CA LYS A 180 7.01 24.82 -1.25
C LYS A 180 6.05 23.64 -1.31
N GLU A 181 6.49 22.56 -1.96
CA GLU A 181 5.65 21.40 -2.23
C GLU A 181 6.50 20.19 -2.62
N PHE A 182 6.02 19.01 -2.23
CA PHE A 182 6.41 17.74 -2.85
C PHE A 182 5.30 17.32 -3.83
N HIS A 183 5.57 17.45 -5.10
CA HIS A 183 4.60 17.16 -6.16
C HIS A 183 4.77 15.73 -6.68
N ILE A 184 3.73 14.90 -6.58
CA ILE A 184 3.72 13.54 -7.13
C ILE A 184 3.66 13.65 -8.67
N ARG A 185 4.79 13.38 -9.34
CA ARG A 185 4.89 13.42 -10.80
C ARG A 185 4.32 12.16 -11.45
N LYS A 186 4.66 10.98 -10.91
CA LYS A 186 4.26 9.70 -11.47
C LYS A 186 4.22 8.61 -10.39
N ILE A 187 3.21 7.76 -10.50
CA ILE A 187 3.11 6.51 -9.75
C ILE A 187 3.16 5.38 -10.78
N GLY A 188 4.21 4.56 -10.73
CA GLY A 188 4.38 3.37 -11.57
C GLY A 188 3.77 2.16 -10.87
N MET A 189 2.50 1.88 -11.13
CA MET A 189 1.77 0.77 -10.50
C MET A 189 2.35 -0.59 -10.88
N GLU A 190 2.97 -0.70 -12.05
CA GLU A 190 3.59 -1.93 -12.57
C GLU A 190 4.86 -2.35 -11.82
N ASN A 191 5.53 -1.41 -11.13
CA ASN A 191 6.81 -1.65 -10.46
C ASN A 191 6.92 -1.03 -9.06
N GLY A 192 5.86 -0.40 -8.57
CA GLY A 192 5.83 0.23 -7.25
C GLY A 192 6.74 1.46 -7.10
N LYS A 193 7.17 2.09 -8.20
CA LYS A 193 8.04 3.27 -8.17
C LYS A 193 7.22 4.55 -8.15
N VAL A 194 7.62 5.49 -7.29
CA VAL A 194 7.01 6.81 -7.18
C VAL A 194 8.05 7.88 -7.48
N LEU A 195 7.72 8.79 -8.39
CA LEU A 195 8.55 9.94 -8.73
C LEU A 195 7.94 11.21 -8.15
N ILE A 196 8.72 11.96 -7.40
CA ILE A 196 8.30 13.18 -6.69
C ILE A 196 9.22 14.33 -7.09
N ASP A 197 8.63 15.44 -7.48
CA ASP A 197 9.33 16.69 -7.69
C ASP A 197 9.30 17.52 -6.42
N THR A 198 10.48 17.94 -5.96
CA THR A 198 10.59 18.85 -4.82
C THR A 198 10.67 20.28 -5.34
N LEU A 199 9.63 21.05 -5.05
CA LEU A 199 9.53 22.46 -5.43
C LEU A 199 9.96 23.35 -4.27
N PHE A 200 10.89 24.28 -4.53
CA PHE A 200 11.37 25.25 -3.56
C PHE A 200 10.81 26.64 -3.84
N ASP A 201 10.85 27.51 -2.83
CA ASP A 201 10.49 28.92 -3.00
C ASP A 201 11.60 29.65 -3.73
N ASP A 202 11.33 30.05 -4.98
CA ASP A 202 12.29 30.74 -5.84
C ASP A 202 12.72 32.08 -5.27
N THR A 203 11.91 32.74 -4.45
CA THR A 203 12.26 34.05 -3.85
C THR A 203 13.39 33.92 -2.85
N LYS A 204 13.54 32.75 -2.23
CA LYS A 204 14.60 32.48 -1.24
C LYS A 204 15.90 31.91 -1.84
N TYR A 205 15.83 31.45 -3.10
CA TYR A 205 17.02 30.95 -3.82
C TYR A 205 18.18 31.91 -3.81
N TYR A 206 17.93 33.19 -4.11
CA TYR A 206 18.97 34.24 -4.11
C TYR A 206 19.51 34.54 -2.70
N GLN A 207 18.67 34.40 -1.66
CA GLN A 207 19.14 34.56 -0.27
C GLN A 207 20.12 33.45 0.10
N ILE A 208 19.86 32.22 -0.29
CA ILE A 208 20.75 31.08 -0.01
C ILE A 208 22.07 31.23 -0.77
N LEU A 209 22.02 31.61 -2.05
CA LEU A 209 23.23 31.86 -2.84
C LEU A 209 24.10 32.97 -2.27
N SER A 210 23.49 34.07 -1.83
CA SER A 210 24.22 35.19 -1.26
C SER A 210 24.90 34.81 0.06
N LEU A 211 24.24 34.05 0.92
CA LEU A 211 24.82 33.57 2.18
C LEU A 211 25.93 32.54 1.95
N SER A 212 25.78 31.68 0.95
CA SER A 212 26.78 30.68 0.57
C SER A 212 28.05 31.34 -0.03
N LEU A 213 27.89 32.42 -0.81
CA LEU A 213 29.00 33.15 -1.40
C LEU A 213 29.79 33.97 -0.34
N ILE A 214 29.13 34.47 0.70
CA ILE A 214 29.78 35.21 1.80
C ILE A 214 30.69 34.27 2.61
N HIS A 215 30.32 33.02 2.82
CA HIS A 215 31.15 32.03 3.55
C HIS A 215 32.37 31.53 2.77
N ILE A 216 32.37 31.67 1.44
CA ILE A 216 33.54 31.32 0.59
C ILE A 216 34.56 32.47 0.52
N SER A 217 34.15 33.68 0.87
CA SER A 217 34.99 34.88 0.72
C SER A 217 35.69 35.39 2.00
N GLU A 218 35.55 34.71 3.14
CA GLU A 218 36.41 35.03 4.31
C GLU A 218 37.79 34.36 4.15
N PRO A 219 38.84 35.12 3.81
CA PRO A 219 40.18 34.59 3.88
C PRO A 219 40.54 34.38 5.34
N THR A 220 40.87 33.15 5.70
CA THR A 220 41.58 32.84 6.94
C THR A 220 42.79 33.75 7.04
N ARG A 221 42.73 34.79 7.87
CA ARG A 221 43.90 35.56 8.27
C ARG A 221 44.76 34.70 9.19
N PRO A 222 46.08 34.68 8.96
CA PRO A 222 47.04 33.95 9.77
C PRO A 222 47.13 34.46 11.20
#